data_b1d75268d38db127109dbad945f08e4b
#
_entry.id   b1d75268d38db127109dbad945f08e4b
#
_cell.length_a   1.000
_cell.length_b   1.000
_cell.length_c   1.000
_cell.angle_alpha   90.00
_cell.angle_beta   90.00
_cell.angle_gamma   90.00
#
_symmetry.space_group_name_H-M   'P 1'
#
loop_
_entity.id
_entity.type
_entity.pdbx_description
1 polymer ?
#
loop_
_entity_poly.entity_id
_entity_poly.type
_entity_poly.pdbx_seq_one_letter_code
_entity_poly.pdbx_strand_id
1 'polypeptide(L)'
;MDKQQRIAQAIKDVISKMMDRVMDRVLITDPFIKENHRANKPLYSALVPDEIFKGSHFERRFVTPFGLVWEKLAQVVALAAYGNCQMGHTIDSTVGQESLRRIQEVLNKLEHSKGKNKVKPNWNEELQYIQEGGGNPIPVSVVCDIFIQNEESGKRYAFELKAPLPNSDQTKVSKEKLFKLLAMEPKLWWKRYYIL
;
A
#
# COMPACT_ATOMS: atom_id res chain seq x y z
N MET A 1 -12.33 25.00 16.41
CA MET A 1 -11.25 23.99 16.26
C MET A 1 -10.47 24.33 15.01
N ASP A 2 -9.18 24.53 15.13
CA ASP A 2 -8.37 24.80 13.96
C ASP A 2 -8.19 23.52 13.10
N LYS A 3 -7.58 23.65 11.90
CA LYS A 3 -7.38 22.52 10.96
C LYS A 3 -6.54 21.41 11.57
N GLN A 4 -5.48 21.75 12.31
CA GLN A 4 -4.59 20.76 12.95
C GLN A 4 -5.32 19.97 14.03
N GLN A 5 -6.11 20.65 14.87
CA GLN A 5 -6.90 20.01 15.90
C GLN A 5 -7.94 19.04 15.32
N ARG A 6 -8.59 19.41 14.21
CA ARG A 6 -9.53 18.51 13.51
C ARG A 6 -8.83 17.26 12.97
N ILE A 7 -7.65 17.42 12.35
CA ILE A 7 -6.86 16.28 11.86
C ILE A 7 -6.44 15.38 13.03
N ALA A 8 -5.91 15.97 14.11
CA ALA A 8 -5.47 15.22 15.28
C ALA A 8 -6.62 14.41 15.90
N GLN A 9 -7.80 15.03 16.04
CA GLN A 9 -8.99 14.35 16.56
C GLN A 9 -9.43 13.21 15.62
N ALA A 10 -9.47 13.43 14.32
CA ALA A 10 -9.84 12.40 13.35
C ALA A 10 -8.87 11.21 13.35
N ILE A 11 -7.56 11.47 13.46
CA ILE A 11 -6.53 10.43 13.63
C ILE A 11 -6.78 9.63 14.92
N LYS A 12 -6.99 10.32 16.04
CA LYS A 12 -7.27 9.70 17.33
C LYS A 12 -8.50 8.78 17.24
N ASP A 13 -9.58 9.25 16.62
CA ASP A 13 -10.81 8.47 16.47
C ASP A 13 -10.62 7.19 15.62
N VAL A 14 -9.83 7.28 14.54
CA VAL A 14 -9.50 6.12 13.72
C VAL A 14 -8.69 5.10 14.50
N ILE A 15 -7.67 5.54 15.23
CA ILE A 15 -6.80 4.65 16.02
C ILE A 15 -7.59 4.04 17.19
N SER A 16 -8.37 4.83 17.94
CA SER A 16 -9.17 4.32 19.06
C SER A 16 -10.14 3.23 18.60
N LYS A 17 -10.91 3.49 17.53
CA LYS A 17 -11.85 2.49 16.97
C LYS A 17 -11.16 1.21 16.52
N MET A 18 -9.94 1.31 15.99
CA MET A 18 -9.15 0.13 15.63
C MET A 18 -8.71 -0.65 16.87
N MET A 19 -8.17 0.06 17.87
CA MET A 19 -7.73 -0.57 19.12
C MET A 19 -8.88 -1.23 19.86
N ASP A 20 -10.04 -0.58 19.96
CA ASP A 20 -11.23 -1.17 20.60
C ASP A 20 -11.62 -2.50 19.93
N ARG A 21 -11.62 -2.56 18.60
CA ARG A 21 -11.89 -3.81 17.85
C ARG A 21 -10.82 -4.89 18.08
N VAL A 22 -9.54 -4.51 18.15
CA VAL A 22 -8.47 -5.46 18.41
C VAL A 22 -8.58 -6.01 19.81
N MET A 23 -8.83 -5.14 20.80
CA MET A 23 -8.97 -5.56 22.20
C MET A 23 -10.21 -6.44 22.41
N ASP A 24 -11.36 -6.07 21.83
CA ASP A 24 -12.56 -6.91 21.83
C ASP A 24 -12.26 -8.29 21.22
N ARG A 25 -11.58 -8.32 20.09
CA ARG A 25 -11.23 -9.58 19.43
C ARG A 25 -10.30 -10.43 20.29
N VAL A 26 -9.24 -9.85 20.84
CA VAL A 26 -8.21 -10.60 21.60
C VAL A 26 -8.69 -11.04 22.97
N LEU A 27 -9.58 -10.27 23.61
CA LEU A 27 -10.03 -10.53 24.98
C LEU A 27 -11.35 -11.29 25.04
N ILE A 28 -12.24 -11.12 24.03
CA ILE A 28 -13.63 -11.60 24.12
C ILE A 28 -13.94 -12.61 23.01
N THR A 29 -13.80 -12.20 21.72
CA THR A 29 -14.34 -13.02 20.61
C THR A 29 -13.39 -14.13 20.13
N ASP A 30 -12.08 -13.92 20.28
CA ASP A 30 -11.04 -14.88 19.86
C ASP A 30 -9.83 -14.82 20.82
N PRO A 31 -10.02 -15.11 22.13
CA PRO A 31 -8.95 -15.10 23.11
C PRO A 31 -7.96 -16.25 22.89
N PHE A 32 -6.72 -16.04 23.31
CA PHE A 32 -5.74 -17.13 23.32
C PHE A 32 -6.09 -18.15 24.41
N ILE A 33 -6.49 -19.35 23.97
CA ILE A 33 -6.78 -20.49 24.84
C ILE A 33 -5.63 -21.51 24.72
N LYS A 34 -4.88 -21.67 25.79
CA LYS A 34 -3.68 -22.49 25.87
C LYS A 34 -3.96 -23.96 25.52
N GLU A 35 -5.05 -24.50 26.03
CA GLU A 35 -5.48 -25.89 25.82
C GLU A 35 -5.76 -26.16 24.33
N ASN A 36 -6.50 -25.26 23.69
CA ASN A 36 -6.79 -25.33 22.25
C ASN A 36 -5.51 -25.23 21.41
N HIS A 37 -4.58 -24.36 21.82
CA HIS A 37 -3.30 -24.22 21.13
C HIS A 37 -2.47 -25.50 21.22
N ARG A 38 -2.38 -26.10 22.40
CA ARG A 38 -1.65 -27.35 22.64
C ARG A 38 -2.27 -28.52 21.86
N ALA A 39 -3.58 -28.62 21.84
CA ALA A 39 -4.29 -29.66 21.09
C ALA A 39 -4.06 -29.54 19.57
N ASN A 40 -4.09 -28.31 19.05
CA ASN A 40 -3.95 -28.07 17.60
C ASN A 40 -2.50 -28.07 17.11
N LYS A 41 -1.52 -27.79 17.98
CA LYS A 41 -0.09 -27.67 17.63
C LYS A 41 0.81 -28.34 18.68
N PRO A 42 0.70 -29.67 18.93
CA PRO A 42 1.37 -30.33 20.01
C PRO A 42 2.91 -30.22 19.95
N LEU A 43 3.49 -30.36 18.75
CA LEU A 43 4.95 -30.26 18.59
C LEU A 43 5.47 -28.85 18.93
N TYR A 44 4.79 -27.82 18.44
CA TYR A 44 5.19 -26.44 18.76
C TYR A 44 5.04 -26.13 20.24
N SER A 45 3.97 -26.63 20.89
CA SER A 45 3.72 -26.43 22.31
C SER A 45 4.73 -27.16 23.21
N ALA A 46 5.34 -28.21 22.71
CA ALA A 46 6.43 -28.90 23.42
C ALA A 46 7.77 -28.17 23.33
N LEU A 47 7.97 -27.33 22.26
CA LEU A 47 9.25 -26.69 21.99
C LEU A 47 9.29 -25.21 22.38
N VAL A 48 8.13 -24.54 22.44
CA VAL A 48 8.05 -23.07 22.59
C VAL A 48 7.11 -22.73 23.76
N PRO A 49 7.50 -21.81 24.66
CA PRO A 49 6.65 -21.35 25.76
C PRO A 49 5.33 -20.71 25.28
N ASP A 50 4.26 -20.92 26.06
CA ASP A 50 2.91 -20.44 25.73
C ASP A 50 2.84 -18.90 25.61
N GLU A 51 3.70 -18.17 26.35
CA GLU A 51 3.79 -16.71 26.32
C GLU A 51 4.15 -16.18 24.93
N ILE A 52 5.04 -16.87 24.21
CA ILE A 52 5.43 -16.54 22.85
C ILE A 52 4.26 -16.73 21.90
N PHE A 53 3.50 -17.81 22.07
CA PHE A 53 2.29 -18.02 21.26
C PHE A 53 1.19 -17.02 21.56
N LYS A 54 1.02 -16.61 22.83
CA LYS A 54 0.10 -15.54 23.21
C LYS A 54 0.49 -14.22 22.55
N GLY A 55 1.77 -13.88 22.51
CA GLY A 55 2.29 -12.71 21.78
C GLY A 55 2.01 -12.78 20.29
N SER A 56 2.31 -13.91 19.65
CA SER A 56 2.03 -14.12 18.22
C SER A 56 0.52 -14.11 17.89
N HIS A 57 -0.32 -14.60 18.82
CA HIS A 57 -1.77 -14.54 18.67
C HIS A 57 -2.27 -13.09 18.66
N PHE A 58 -1.77 -12.25 19.59
CA PHE A 58 -2.05 -10.82 19.62
C PHE A 58 -1.55 -10.12 18.35
N GLU A 59 -0.28 -10.34 17.99
CA GLU A 59 0.34 -9.71 16.84
C GLU A 59 -0.47 -9.90 15.55
N ARG A 60 -0.87 -11.13 15.24
CA ARG A 60 -1.69 -11.42 14.05
C ARG A 60 -3.00 -10.67 14.03
N ARG A 61 -3.63 -10.48 15.20
CA ARG A 61 -4.91 -9.78 15.32
C ARG A 61 -4.76 -8.27 15.30
N PHE A 62 -3.57 -7.80 15.62
CA PHE A 62 -3.19 -6.39 15.54
C PHE A 62 -2.73 -5.98 14.14
N VAL A 63 -1.81 -6.74 13.54
CA VAL A 63 -1.15 -6.36 12.27
C VAL A 63 -2.16 -6.23 11.11
N THR A 64 -3.13 -7.15 11.00
CA THR A 64 -4.12 -7.11 9.92
C THR A 64 -5.03 -5.87 9.98
N PRO A 65 -5.72 -5.56 11.10
CA PRO A 65 -6.47 -4.31 11.24
C PRO A 65 -5.61 -3.07 11.09
N PHE A 66 -4.36 -3.10 11.57
CA PHE A 66 -3.43 -1.98 11.49
C PHE A 66 -3.03 -1.68 10.04
N GLY A 67 -2.89 -2.70 9.20
CA GLY A 67 -2.68 -2.51 7.76
C GLY A 67 -3.77 -1.67 7.10
N LEU A 68 -5.04 -1.95 7.44
CA LEU A 68 -6.20 -1.19 6.93
C LEU A 68 -6.32 0.23 7.51
N VAL A 69 -5.73 0.47 8.67
CA VAL A 69 -5.76 1.79 9.33
C VAL A 69 -4.95 2.82 8.55
N TRP A 70 -3.86 2.44 7.90
CA TRP A 70 -3.06 3.36 7.09
C TRP A 70 -3.86 4.05 6.00
N GLU A 71 -4.69 3.31 5.29
CA GLU A 71 -5.57 3.89 4.26
C GLU A 71 -6.58 4.87 4.88
N LYS A 72 -7.18 4.51 6.02
CA LYS A 72 -8.12 5.40 6.72
C LYS A 72 -7.44 6.65 7.29
N LEU A 73 -6.24 6.53 7.82
CA LEU A 73 -5.46 7.68 8.28
C LEU A 73 -5.13 8.61 7.12
N ALA A 74 -4.67 8.06 6.00
CA ALA A 74 -4.42 8.83 4.79
C ALA A 74 -5.69 9.52 4.29
N GLN A 75 -6.84 8.83 4.31
CA GLN A 75 -8.14 9.39 3.93
C GLN A 75 -8.53 10.58 4.81
N VAL A 76 -8.48 10.47 6.14
CA VAL A 76 -8.89 11.58 7.02
C VAL A 76 -7.96 12.78 6.90
N VAL A 77 -6.67 12.56 6.71
CA VAL A 77 -5.70 13.63 6.44
C VAL A 77 -5.98 14.30 5.10
N ALA A 78 -6.23 13.52 4.06
CA ALA A 78 -6.54 14.01 2.71
C ALA A 78 -7.83 14.84 2.70
N LEU A 79 -8.91 14.34 3.32
CA LEU A 79 -10.17 15.06 3.45
C LEU A 79 -9.99 16.40 4.20
N ALA A 80 -9.22 16.41 5.28
CA ALA A 80 -8.98 17.63 6.04
C ALA A 80 -8.07 18.62 5.29
N ALA A 81 -7.15 18.12 4.44
CA ALA A 81 -6.21 18.96 3.69
C ALA A 81 -6.79 19.51 2.39
N TYR A 82 -7.54 18.69 1.65
CA TYR A 82 -7.96 18.96 0.27
C TYR A 82 -9.48 18.99 0.07
N GLY A 83 -10.28 18.67 1.09
CA GLY A 83 -11.74 18.64 1.01
C GLY A 83 -12.33 17.40 0.35
N ASN A 84 -11.56 16.64 -0.40
CA ASN A 84 -12.01 15.40 -1.04
C ASN A 84 -10.94 14.30 -0.99
N CYS A 85 -11.40 13.06 -1.05
CA CYS A 85 -10.55 11.88 -1.12
C CYS A 85 -11.39 10.67 -1.54
N GLN A 86 -10.93 9.92 -2.52
CA GLN A 86 -11.53 8.66 -2.94
C GLN A 86 -10.56 7.51 -2.60
N MET A 87 -11.06 6.48 -1.94
CA MET A 87 -10.32 5.24 -1.67
C MET A 87 -10.60 4.22 -2.76
N GLY A 88 -9.59 3.44 -3.15
CA GLY A 88 -9.73 2.40 -4.16
C GLY A 88 -10.18 2.94 -5.53
N HIS A 89 -9.74 4.14 -5.90
CA HIS A 89 -10.14 4.77 -7.15
C HIS A 89 -9.48 4.09 -8.34
N THR A 90 -10.30 3.71 -9.32
CA THR A 90 -9.82 3.10 -10.56
C THR A 90 -9.55 4.18 -11.60
N ILE A 91 -8.40 4.10 -12.22
CA ILE A 91 -7.98 4.98 -13.32
C ILE A 91 -7.83 4.12 -14.57
N ASP A 92 -8.70 4.38 -15.55
CA ASP A 92 -8.71 3.68 -16.82
C ASP A 92 -8.11 4.57 -17.90
N SER A 93 -7.18 4.02 -18.70
CA SER A 93 -6.57 4.70 -19.83
C SER A 93 -5.87 3.67 -20.75
N THR A 94 -5.01 4.13 -21.63
CA THR A 94 -4.20 3.26 -22.48
C THR A 94 -2.71 3.47 -22.23
N VAL A 95 -1.92 2.41 -22.42
CA VAL A 95 -0.46 2.44 -22.37
C VAL A 95 0.08 1.80 -23.65
N GLY A 96 1.13 2.38 -24.22
CA GLY A 96 1.76 1.81 -25.40
C GLY A 96 2.28 0.40 -25.15
N GLN A 97 2.08 -0.50 -26.11
CA GLN A 97 2.50 -1.92 -26.00
C GLN A 97 3.97 -2.06 -25.63
N GLU A 98 4.85 -1.27 -26.25
CA GLU A 98 6.27 -1.31 -25.97
C GLU A 98 6.59 -0.76 -24.57
N SER A 99 5.86 0.27 -24.10
CA SER A 99 5.97 0.76 -22.72
C SER A 99 5.62 -0.32 -21.70
N LEU A 100 4.55 -1.10 -21.94
CA LEU A 100 4.19 -2.23 -21.08
C LEU A 100 5.28 -3.31 -21.04
N ARG A 101 5.87 -3.65 -22.21
CA ARG A 101 6.99 -4.58 -22.29
C ARG A 101 8.19 -4.09 -21.47
N ARG A 102 8.53 -2.81 -21.59
CA ARG A 102 9.65 -2.19 -20.86
C ARG A 102 9.40 -2.13 -19.37
N ILE A 103 8.16 -1.94 -18.92
CA ILE A 103 7.80 -2.06 -17.49
C ILE A 103 8.17 -3.45 -16.96
N GLN A 104 7.76 -4.51 -17.64
CA GLN A 104 8.07 -5.88 -17.23
C GLN A 104 9.59 -6.17 -17.27
N GLU A 105 10.28 -5.65 -18.25
CA GLU A 105 11.75 -5.79 -18.36
C GLU A 105 12.46 -5.14 -17.17
N VAL A 106 12.10 -3.90 -16.79
CA VAL A 106 12.66 -3.19 -15.64
C VAL A 106 12.40 -3.97 -14.35
N LEU A 107 11.17 -4.43 -14.14
CA LEU A 107 10.79 -5.18 -12.95
C LEU A 107 11.54 -6.51 -12.84
N ASN A 108 11.65 -7.25 -13.93
CA ASN A 108 12.38 -8.52 -14.01
C ASN A 108 13.89 -8.31 -13.76
N LYS A 109 14.48 -7.27 -14.34
CA LYS A 109 15.89 -6.92 -14.12
C LYS A 109 16.18 -6.64 -12.66
N LEU A 110 15.30 -5.92 -11.97
CA LEU A 110 15.45 -5.62 -10.54
C LEU A 110 15.30 -6.88 -9.68
N GLU A 111 14.35 -7.75 -9.99
CA GLU A 111 14.06 -8.97 -9.23
C GLU A 111 15.17 -10.03 -9.36
N HIS A 112 15.68 -10.23 -10.57
CA HIS A 112 16.63 -11.31 -10.84
C HIS A 112 18.09 -10.92 -10.68
N SER A 113 18.38 -9.62 -10.40
CA SER A 113 19.76 -9.19 -10.15
C SER A 113 20.22 -9.58 -8.75
N LYS A 114 21.26 -10.42 -8.64
CA LYS A 114 21.79 -10.93 -7.36
C LYS A 114 23.31 -10.73 -7.26
N GLY A 115 23.81 -10.67 -6.03
CA GLY A 115 25.24 -10.65 -5.73
C GLY A 115 25.95 -9.41 -6.30
N LYS A 116 27.11 -9.62 -6.95
CA LYS A 116 27.91 -8.56 -7.54
C LYS A 116 27.24 -7.83 -8.71
N ASN A 117 26.25 -8.48 -9.35
CA ASN A 117 25.49 -7.92 -10.47
C ASN A 117 24.15 -7.29 -10.01
N LYS A 118 24.01 -6.98 -8.73
CA LYS A 118 22.80 -6.35 -8.21
C LYS A 118 22.59 -4.98 -8.84
N VAL A 119 21.52 -4.84 -9.60
CA VAL A 119 21.09 -3.58 -10.20
C VAL A 119 20.49 -2.71 -9.11
N LYS A 120 20.98 -1.46 -9.01
CA LYS A 120 20.37 -0.46 -8.14
C LYS A 120 19.20 0.18 -8.87
N PRO A 121 18.02 0.29 -8.23
CA PRO A 121 16.89 0.98 -8.83
C PRO A 121 17.22 2.45 -9.05
N ASN A 122 16.90 2.97 -10.26
CA ASN A 122 16.99 4.38 -10.59
C ASN A 122 15.66 4.79 -11.23
N TRP A 123 14.81 5.43 -10.45
CA TRP A 123 13.46 5.81 -10.85
C TRP A 123 13.42 6.66 -12.12
N ASN A 124 14.29 7.64 -12.24
CA ASN A 124 14.26 8.57 -13.37
C ASN A 124 14.67 7.90 -14.68
N GLU A 125 15.76 7.12 -14.66
CA GLU A 125 16.22 6.39 -15.85
C GLU A 125 15.21 5.32 -16.27
N GLU A 126 14.65 4.58 -15.31
CA GLU A 126 13.66 3.55 -15.56
C GLU A 126 12.38 4.14 -16.16
N LEU A 127 11.90 5.25 -15.59
CA LEU A 127 10.70 5.94 -16.09
C LEU A 127 10.92 6.51 -17.49
N GLN A 128 12.06 7.16 -17.74
CA GLN A 128 12.40 7.66 -19.06
C GLN A 128 12.42 6.53 -20.09
N TYR A 129 13.10 5.42 -19.77
CA TYR A 129 13.15 4.24 -20.64
C TYR A 129 11.75 3.71 -20.98
N ILE A 130 10.85 3.64 -19.99
CA ILE A 130 9.48 3.19 -20.19
C ILE A 130 8.68 4.15 -21.08
N GLN A 131 8.80 5.47 -20.84
CA GLN A 131 8.06 6.49 -21.57
C GLN A 131 8.48 6.64 -23.05
N GLU A 132 9.71 6.29 -23.37
CA GLU A 132 10.22 6.22 -24.75
C GLU A 132 9.67 5.01 -25.53
N GLY A 133 8.96 4.09 -24.86
CA GLY A 133 8.47 2.85 -25.49
C GLY A 133 7.39 3.08 -26.56
N GLY A 134 6.33 3.76 -26.21
CA GLY A 134 5.19 3.99 -27.13
C GLY A 134 4.53 2.70 -27.65
N GLY A 135 4.12 2.74 -28.91
CA GLY A 135 3.52 1.59 -29.62
C GLY A 135 1.99 1.60 -29.61
N ASN A 136 1.37 0.49 -30.05
CA ASN A 136 -0.08 0.37 -30.11
C ASN A 136 -0.69 0.58 -28.71
N PRO A 137 -1.79 1.38 -28.59
CA PRO A 137 -2.44 1.64 -27.31
C PRO A 137 -3.13 0.37 -26.79
N ILE A 138 -2.78 -0.06 -25.59
CA ILE A 138 -3.39 -1.19 -24.89
C ILE A 138 -4.19 -0.65 -23.70
N PRO A 139 -5.47 -1.00 -23.53
CA PRO A 139 -6.27 -0.61 -22.37
C PRO A 139 -5.64 -1.10 -21.07
N VAL A 140 -5.52 -0.20 -20.09
CA VAL A 140 -4.96 -0.50 -18.78
C VAL A 140 -5.81 0.16 -17.71
N SER A 141 -6.08 -0.61 -16.65
CA SER A 141 -6.80 -0.17 -15.47
C SER A 141 -5.88 -0.25 -14.25
N VAL A 142 -5.78 0.81 -13.48
CA VAL A 142 -4.98 0.86 -12.25
C VAL A 142 -5.83 1.36 -11.10
N VAL A 143 -5.89 0.56 -10.03
CA VAL A 143 -6.53 0.97 -8.78
C VAL A 143 -5.48 1.57 -7.86
N CYS A 144 -5.65 2.84 -7.47
CA CYS A 144 -4.82 3.49 -6.45
C CYS A 144 -5.52 3.45 -5.09
N ASP A 145 -4.73 3.38 -4.01
CA ASP A 145 -5.27 3.30 -2.65
C ASP A 145 -5.99 4.59 -2.26
N ILE A 146 -5.40 5.74 -2.60
CA ILE A 146 -5.94 7.08 -2.35
C ILE A 146 -5.85 7.93 -3.61
N PHE A 147 -6.96 8.56 -3.97
CA PHE A 147 -7.05 9.54 -5.04
C PHE A 147 -7.61 10.86 -4.53
N ILE A 148 -6.96 11.96 -4.88
CA ILE A 148 -7.34 13.31 -4.50
C ILE A 148 -7.38 14.18 -5.75
N GLN A 149 -8.44 14.94 -5.91
CA GLN A 149 -8.51 16.03 -6.88
C GLN A 149 -8.60 17.36 -6.13
N ASN A 150 -7.55 18.16 -6.20
CA ASN A 150 -7.56 19.49 -5.62
C ASN A 150 -8.38 20.42 -6.54
N GLU A 151 -9.54 20.86 -6.05
CA GLU A 151 -10.47 21.68 -6.83
C GLU A 151 -9.92 23.07 -7.16
N GLU A 152 -9.13 23.66 -6.24
CA GLU A 152 -8.56 25.00 -6.43
C GLU A 152 -7.47 25.01 -7.50
N SER A 153 -6.61 24.01 -7.52
CA SER A 153 -5.45 23.94 -8.43
C SER A 153 -5.68 23.04 -9.65
N GLY A 154 -6.78 22.29 -9.71
CA GLY A 154 -7.05 21.25 -10.72
C GLY A 154 -6.08 20.07 -10.68
N LYS A 155 -5.18 20.03 -9.70
CA LYS A 155 -4.17 18.96 -9.59
C LYS A 155 -4.79 17.68 -9.07
N ARG A 156 -4.35 16.56 -9.65
CA ARG A 156 -4.73 15.22 -9.23
C ARG A 156 -3.53 14.53 -8.56
N TYR A 157 -3.81 13.74 -7.53
CA TYR A 157 -2.81 12.96 -6.81
C TYR A 157 -3.32 11.54 -6.65
N ALA A 158 -2.48 10.58 -6.98
CA ALA A 158 -2.73 9.17 -6.71
C ALA A 158 -1.62 8.65 -5.78
N PHE A 159 -2.02 7.94 -4.73
CA PHE A 159 -1.10 7.37 -3.77
C PHE A 159 -1.29 5.86 -3.72
N GLU A 160 -0.18 5.17 -3.64
CA GLU A 160 -0.10 3.76 -3.31
C GLU A 160 0.53 3.64 -1.92
N LEU A 161 -0.20 3.08 -0.97
CA LEU A 161 0.21 3.00 0.44
C LEU A 161 0.78 1.62 0.75
N LYS A 162 1.86 1.58 1.53
CA LYS A 162 2.44 0.32 2.02
C LYS A 162 2.69 0.41 3.51
N ALA A 163 2.51 -0.70 4.19
CA ALA A 163 2.97 -0.83 5.57
C ALA A 163 4.50 -0.68 5.61
N PRO A 164 5.06 -0.23 6.74
CA PRO A 164 6.51 -0.18 6.92
C PRO A 164 7.18 -1.51 6.61
N LEU A 165 8.32 -1.47 5.92
CA LEU A 165 9.10 -2.63 5.50
C LEU A 165 8.32 -3.60 4.59
N PRO A 166 7.77 -3.12 3.44
CA PRO A 166 7.11 -3.99 2.49
C PRO A 166 8.09 -5.03 1.94
N ASN A 167 7.62 -6.23 1.68
CA ASN A 167 8.44 -7.24 1.01
C ASN A 167 8.67 -6.89 -0.47
N SER A 168 9.58 -7.63 -1.12
CA SER A 168 9.95 -7.41 -2.53
C SER A 168 8.75 -7.47 -3.47
N ASP A 169 7.84 -8.43 -3.25
CA ASP A 169 6.68 -8.64 -4.11
C ASP A 169 5.69 -7.48 -4.01
N GLN A 170 5.43 -6.99 -2.80
CA GLN A 170 4.59 -5.82 -2.57
C GLN A 170 5.19 -4.57 -3.22
N THR A 171 6.51 -4.38 -3.11
CA THR A 171 7.23 -3.27 -3.72
C THR A 171 7.18 -3.34 -5.24
N LYS A 172 7.35 -4.54 -5.83
CA LYS A 172 7.24 -4.79 -7.28
C LYS A 172 5.87 -4.41 -7.81
N VAL A 173 4.79 -4.90 -7.16
CA VAL A 173 3.41 -4.60 -7.56
C VAL A 173 3.14 -3.09 -7.52
N SER A 174 3.56 -2.39 -6.47
CA SER A 174 3.38 -0.94 -6.37
C SER A 174 4.16 -0.19 -7.43
N LYS A 175 5.40 -0.59 -7.70
CA LYS A 175 6.24 0.00 -8.74
C LYS A 175 5.63 -0.19 -10.12
N GLU A 176 5.07 -1.37 -10.41
CA GLU A 176 4.35 -1.65 -11.65
C GLU A 176 3.14 -0.73 -11.83
N LYS A 177 2.30 -0.59 -10.80
CA LYS A 177 1.14 0.32 -10.82
C LYS A 177 1.56 1.76 -11.13
N LEU A 178 2.59 2.25 -10.46
CA LEU A 178 3.07 3.62 -10.66
C LEU A 178 3.64 3.83 -12.07
N PHE A 179 4.40 2.88 -12.60
CA PHE A 179 4.89 2.96 -13.98
C PHE A 179 3.75 2.93 -15.00
N LYS A 180 2.72 2.10 -14.80
CA LYS A 180 1.53 2.10 -15.65
C LYS A 180 0.83 3.45 -15.63
N LEU A 181 0.59 4.04 -14.45
CA LEU A 181 -0.02 5.36 -14.31
C LEU A 181 0.76 6.45 -15.04
N LEU A 182 2.10 6.41 -14.95
CA LEU A 182 2.98 7.42 -15.57
C LEU A 182 3.17 7.23 -17.08
N ALA A 183 2.92 6.02 -17.58
CA ALA A 183 2.97 5.68 -19.00
C ALA A 183 1.61 5.82 -19.70
N MET A 184 0.52 6.11 -18.98
CA MET A 184 -0.82 6.28 -19.55
C MET A 184 -0.88 7.45 -20.53
N GLU A 185 -1.66 7.26 -21.62
CA GLU A 185 -1.96 8.28 -22.62
C GLU A 185 -3.48 8.40 -22.82
N PRO A 186 -4.04 9.63 -22.95
CA PRO A 186 -3.33 10.91 -22.88
C PRO A 186 -2.67 11.09 -21.49
N LYS A 187 -1.50 11.74 -21.47
CA LYS A 187 -0.78 11.98 -20.21
C LYS A 187 -1.71 12.66 -19.23
N LEU A 188 -2.22 11.89 -18.29
CA LEU A 188 -2.96 12.42 -17.16
C LEU A 188 -2.00 13.36 -16.44
N TRP A 189 -2.43 14.59 -16.12
CA TRP A 189 -1.58 15.68 -15.62
C TRP A 189 -1.03 15.42 -14.22
N TRP A 190 -0.26 14.33 -14.05
CA TRP A 190 0.33 13.91 -12.80
C TRP A 190 1.65 14.64 -12.59
N LYS A 191 1.70 15.60 -11.67
CA LYS A 191 2.95 16.33 -11.43
C LYS A 191 3.86 15.71 -10.37
N ARG A 192 3.41 14.85 -9.49
CA ARG A 192 4.25 14.13 -8.49
C ARG A 192 3.51 12.93 -7.92
N TYR A 193 4.26 11.86 -7.67
CA TYR A 193 3.83 10.67 -6.95
C TYR A 193 4.64 10.56 -5.66
N TYR A 194 3.98 10.17 -4.59
CA TYR A 194 4.64 9.88 -3.34
C TYR A 194 4.31 8.44 -2.96
N ILE A 195 5.37 7.61 -2.78
CA ILE A 195 5.29 6.35 -2.08
C ILE A 195 5.62 6.69 -0.63
N LEU A 196 4.66 6.56 0.26
CA LEU A 196 4.85 6.65 1.71
C LEU A 196 4.84 5.26 2.30
#